data_270f6de66d29b6e17f5d75fa3007b420
#
_entry.id   270f6de66d29b6e17f5d75fa3007b420
#
_cell.length_a   1.000
_cell.length_b   1.000
_cell.length_c   1.000
_cell.angle_alpha   90.00
_cell.angle_beta   90.00
_cell.angle_gamma   90.00
#
_symmetry.space_group_name_H-M   'P 1'
#
loop_
_entity.id
_entity.type
_entity.pdbx_description
1 polymer ?
#
loop_
_entity_poly.entity_id
_entity_poly.type
_entity_poly.pdbx_seq_one_letter_code
_entity_poly.pdbx_strand_id
1 'polypeptide(L)'
;MKPGETYQLGQHRLACGDASDVALIKRLVDKDKVHVVLVDPPYSVAVVQSKQWLNPKSQHKTISNDGLVSDETYEAFTTTWLEAIKPHLAPRNSIYIFNSDKMLLPTVQALKASGGKFAQLLIWAKTQAVVGRLDYLPQHELIIYGWYGRHIFHKSKDKSILVYPKPNRSKQHPTMKPVGLLRRLILNSSSVSEVVYDGFVGSGSTLLACEQTNRRCLAIELDPEYCQTVISRWERLTGQKAEILP
;
A
#
# COMPACT_ATOMS: atom_id res chain seq x y z
N MET A 1 -19.45 -4.33 -2.12
CA MET A 1 -18.76 -4.29 -3.42
C MET A 1 -18.55 -5.71 -3.90
N LYS A 2 -18.58 -5.98 -5.19
CA LYS A 2 -18.36 -7.32 -5.77
C LYS A 2 -17.02 -7.35 -6.50
N PRO A 3 -16.38 -8.52 -6.66
CA PRO A 3 -15.19 -8.66 -7.49
C PRO A 3 -15.44 -8.14 -8.92
N GLY A 4 -14.49 -7.36 -9.44
CA GLY A 4 -14.56 -6.72 -10.77
C GLY A 4 -15.25 -5.35 -10.79
N GLU A 5 -16.00 -4.96 -9.76
CA GLU A 5 -16.61 -3.64 -9.68
C GLU A 5 -15.57 -2.55 -9.42
N THR A 6 -15.81 -1.36 -10.00
CA THR A 6 -15.04 -0.14 -9.76
C THR A 6 -15.97 0.95 -9.26
N TYR A 7 -15.54 1.70 -8.26
CA TYR A 7 -16.27 2.82 -7.67
C TYR A 7 -15.49 4.12 -7.83
N GLN A 8 -16.21 5.19 -8.10
CA GLN A 8 -15.73 6.56 -8.03
C GLN A 8 -16.00 7.10 -6.63
N LEU A 9 -14.97 7.64 -5.98
CA LEU A 9 -15.02 8.26 -4.67
C LEU A 9 -14.48 9.70 -4.82
N GLY A 10 -15.34 10.66 -5.17
CA GLY A 10 -14.89 12.00 -5.54
C GLY A 10 -13.90 11.97 -6.72
N GLN A 11 -12.63 12.30 -6.45
CA GLN A 11 -11.57 12.24 -7.46
C GLN A 11 -10.81 10.89 -7.47
N HIS A 12 -11.13 9.98 -6.55
CA HIS A 12 -10.46 8.70 -6.43
C HIS A 12 -11.25 7.59 -7.13
N ARG A 13 -10.57 6.49 -7.46
CA ARG A 13 -11.21 5.25 -7.93
C ARG A 13 -10.76 4.09 -7.07
N LEU A 14 -11.69 3.20 -6.77
CA LEU A 14 -11.46 1.95 -6.04
C LEU A 14 -11.99 0.79 -6.86
N ALA A 15 -11.13 -0.17 -7.18
CA ALA A 15 -11.52 -1.42 -7.83
C ALA A 15 -11.42 -2.60 -6.86
N CYS A 16 -12.38 -3.54 -6.94
CA CYS A 16 -12.33 -4.79 -6.21
C CYS A 16 -11.71 -5.87 -7.11
N GLY A 17 -10.50 -6.32 -6.78
CA GLY A 17 -9.81 -7.35 -7.57
C GLY A 17 -8.34 -7.50 -7.24
N ASP A 18 -7.61 -8.16 -8.13
CA ASP A 18 -6.20 -8.47 -7.95
C ASP A 18 -5.31 -7.37 -8.54
N ALA A 19 -4.29 -6.95 -7.78
CA ALA A 19 -3.28 -5.97 -8.21
C ALA A 19 -2.37 -6.46 -9.34
N SER A 20 -2.42 -7.73 -9.70
CA SER A 20 -1.73 -8.34 -10.85
C SER A 20 -2.60 -8.42 -12.12
N ASP A 21 -3.90 -8.12 -12.03
CA ASP A 21 -4.80 -8.12 -13.18
C ASP A 21 -4.57 -6.89 -14.07
N VAL A 22 -3.86 -7.10 -15.17
CA VAL A 22 -3.51 -6.06 -16.16
C VAL A 22 -4.76 -5.39 -16.76
N ALA A 23 -5.84 -6.16 -16.98
CA ALA A 23 -7.06 -5.61 -17.55
C ALA A 23 -7.79 -4.71 -16.54
N LEU A 24 -7.83 -5.10 -15.28
CA LEU A 24 -8.39 -4.30 -14.19
C LEU A 24 -7.59 -3.00 -14.02
N ILE A 25 -6.27 -3.08 -13.97
CA ILE A 25 -5.39 -1.90 -13.84
C ILE A 25 -5.60 -0.95 -15.02
N LYS A 26 -5.63 -1.47 -16.23
CA LYS A 26 -5.87 -0.66 -17.44
C LYS A 26 -7.19 0.10 -17.37
N ARG A 27 -8.27 -0.54 -16.93
CA ARG A 27 -9.58 0.13 -16.74
C ARG A 27 -9.53 1.17 -15.62
N LEU A 28 -8.90 0.82 -14.48
CA LEU A 28 -8.79 1.71 -13.33
C LEU A 28 -7.98 2.96 -13.66
N VAL A 29 -6.84 2.81 -14.32
CA VAL A 29 -5.94 3.92 -14.67
C VAL A 29 -6.49 4.73 -15.86
N ASP A 30 -7.08 4.05 -16.87
CA ASP A 30 -7.61 4.66 -18.08
C ASP A 30 -6.55 5.55 -18.78
N LYS A 31 -6.79 6.85 -18.89
CA LYS A 31 -5.90 7.84 -19.53
C LYS A 31 -4.91 8.48 -18.55
N ASP A 32 -5.05 8.21 -17.28
CA ASP A 32 -4.20 8.77 -16.24
C ASP A 32 -2.76 8.24 -16.32
N LYS A 33 -1.85 8.93 -15.64
CA LYS A 33 -0.48 8.46 -15.39
C LYS A 33 -0.22 8.45 -13.90
N VAL A 34 0.40 7.39 -13.42
CA VAL A 34 0.70 7.18 -12.00
C VAL A 34 2.04 7.85 -11.66
N HIS A 35 2.01 8.81 -10.74
CA HIS A 35 3.19 9.55 -10.28
C HIS A 35 3.83 8.93 -9.04
N VAL A 36 3.02 8.33 -8.18
CA VAL A 36 3.50 7.63 -6.98
C VAL A 36 2.84 6.26 -6.88
N VAL A 37 3.64 5.22 -6.74
CA VAL A 37 3.20 3.91 -6.26
C VAL A 37 3.49 3.85 -4.77
N LEU A 38 2.47 3.69 -3.95
CA LEU A 38 2.57 3.64 -2.49
C LEU A 38 1.77 2.44 -1.99
N VAL A 39 2.46 1.35 -1.71
CA VAL A 39 1.83 0.04 -1.51
C VAL A 39 2.30 -0.65 -0.23
N ASP A 40 1.41 -1.45 0.34
CA ASP A 40 1.63 -2.31 1.50
C ASP A 40 1.21 -3.75 1.16
N PRO A 41 1.99 -4.48 0.31
CA PRO A 41 1.64 -5.83 -0.08
C PRO A 41 1.71 -6.79 1.12
N PRO A 42 1.05 -7.96 1.08
CA PRO A 42 1.18 -8.97 2.13
C PRO A 42 2.63 -9.46 2.25
N TYR A 43 3.16 -9.51 3.48
CA TYR A 43 4.59 -9.78 3.74
C TYR A 43 4.94 -11.26 3.91
N SER A 44 4.02 -12.19 3.66
CA SER A 44 4.24 -13.63 3.92
C SER A 44 4.66 -13.96 5.36
N VAL A 45 4.22 -13.19 6.33
CA VAL A 45 4.61 -13.35 7.74
C VAL A 45 3.50 -13.96 8.60
N ALA A 46 2.41 -14.40 7.98
CA ALA A 46 1.26 -15.02 8.65
C ALA A 46 0.78 -14.23 9.88
N VAL A 47 0.65 -12.90 9.73
CA VAL A 47 0.36 -11.96 10.83
C VAL A 47 -0.89 -12.37 11.62
N VAL A 48 -1.95 -12.81 10.93
CA VAL A 48 -3.20 -13.21 11.59
C VAL A 48 -3.04 -14.54 12.32
N GLN A 49 -2.36 -15.51 11.72
CA GLN A 49 -2.08 -16.81 12.35
C GLN A 49 -1.21 -16.62 13.59
N SER A 50 -0.17 -15.78 13.52
CA SER A 50 0.67 -15.45 14.68
C SER A 50 -0.12 -14.78 15.80
N LYS A 51 -1.06 -13.88 15.48
CA LYS A 51 -1.93 -13.22 16.46
C LYS A 51 -2.97 -14.17 17.06
N GLN A 52 -3.55 -15.08 16.26
CA GLN A 52 -4.49 -16.09 16.74
C GLN A 52 -3.82 -17.07 17.70
N TRP A 53 -2.56 -17.43 17.45
CA TRP A 53 -1.79 -18.30 18.35
C TRP A 53 -1.47 -17.62 19.69
N LEU A 54 -1.18 -16.30 19.70
CA LEU A 54 -0.96 -15.49 20.90
C LEU A 54 -2.26 -15.18 21.66
N ASN A 55 -3.38 -15.10 20.94
CA ASN A 55 -4.70 -14.86 21.50
C ASN A 55 -5.77 -15.62 20.70
N PRO A 56 -6.12 -16.86 21.13
CA PRO A 56 -7.10 -17.70 20.44
C PRO A 56 -8.50 -17.10 20.29
N LYS A 57 -8.83 -16.07 21.07
CA LYS A 57 -10.10 -15.33 20.97
C LYS A 57 -10.06 -14.18 19.94
N SER A 58 -8.95 -14.00 19.24
CA SER A 58 -8.82 -12.99 18.19
C SER A 58 -9.68 -13.36 16.99
N GLN A 59 -10.65 -12.52 16.65
CA GLN A 59 -11.56 -12.70 15.50
C GLN A 59 -11.06 -12.02 14.21
N HIS A 60 -9.76 -11.79 14.08
CA HIS A 60 -9.22 -11.19 12.85
C HIS A 60 -9.26 -12.20 11.70
N LYS A 61 -9.86 -11.77 10.58
CA LYS A 61 -9.89 -12.53 9.33
C LYS A 61 -8.46 -12.70 8.80
N THR A 62 -8.16 -13.86 8.26
CA THR A 62 -6.87 -14.12 7.58
C THR A 62 -6.73 -13.19 6.38
N ILE A 63 -5.58 -12.54 6.26
CA ILE A 63 -5.25 -11.73 5.08
C ILE A 63 -4.94 -12.70 3.94
N SER A 64 -5.60 -12.51 2.80
CA SER A 64 -5.34 -13.32 1.61
C SER A 64 -3.86 -13.19 1.20
N ASN A 65 -3.22 -14.31 0.88
CA ASN A 65 -1.81 -14.39 0.46
C ASN A 65 -0.76 -13.99 1.52
N ASP A 66 -1.10 -13.90 2.81
CA ASP A 66 -0.13 -13.65 3.90
C ASP A 66 0.38 -14.95 4.54
N GLY A 67 0.33 -16.09 3.82
CA GLY A 67 0.96 -17.35 4.22
C GLY A 67 2.48 -17.31 4.08
N LEU A 68 3.20 -18.18 4.83
CA LEU A 68 4.65 -18.35 4.67
C LEU A 68 4.95 -18.90 3.26
N VAL A 69 5.73 -18.17 2.47
CA VAL A 69 6.17 -18.57 1.13
C VAL A 69 7.69 -18.46 1.01
N SER A 70 8.29 -19.13 0.01
CA SER A 70 9.71 -18.99 -0.26
C SER A 70 10.05 -17.60 -0.86
N ASP A 71 11.32 -17.22 -0.78
CA ASP A 71 11.82 -15.96 -1.34
C ASP A 71 11.55 -15.88 -2.85
N GLU A 72 11.72 -16.98 -3.59
CA GLU A 72 11.48 -17.04 -5.03
C GLU A 72 10.01 -16.83 -5.37
N THR A 73 9.10 -17.42 -4.58
CA THR A 73 7.66 -17.26 -4.76
C THR A 73 7.25 -15.82 -4.49
N TYR A 74 7.84 -15.20 -3.46
CA TYR A 74 7.55 -13.81 -3.12
C TYR A 74 8.14 -12.84 -4.14
N GLU A 75 9.33 -13.12 -4.68
CA GLU A 75 9.94 -12.36 -5.76
C GLU A 75 9.08 -12.41 -7.02
N ALA A 76 8.60 -13.60 -7.42
CA ALA A 76 7.70 -13.77 -8.55
C ALA A 76 6.38 -13.01 -8.37
N PHE A 77 5.74 -13.12 -7.19
CA PHE A 77 4.54 -12.35 -6.85
C PHE A 77 4.80 -10.84 -6.98
N THR A 78 5.90 -10.36 -6.42
CA THR A 78 6.26 -8.95 -6.44
C THR A 78 6.52 -8.46 -7.86
N THR A 79 7.23 -9.25 -8.67
CA THR A 79 7.49 -8.94 -10.08
C THR A 79 6.18 -8.82 -10.87
N THR A 80 5.22 -9.72 -10.63
CA THR A 80 3.96 -9.75 -11.37
C THR A 80 3.17 -8.45 -11.23
N TRP A 81 2.93 -7.97 -10.02
CA TRP A 81 2.18 -6.72 -9.84
C TRP A 81 3.01 -5.48 -10.23
N LEU A 82 4.34 -5.49 -10.08
CA LEU A 82 5.20 -4.41 -10.57
C LEU A 82 5.11 -4.27 -12.09
N GLU A 83 5.22 -5.37 -12.83
CA GLU A 83 5.11 -5.38 -14.29
C GLU A 83 3.71 -4.96 -14.76
N ALA A 84 2.65 -5.28 -13.99
CA ALA A 84 1.29 -4.89 -14.31
C ALA A 84 1.05 -3.38 -14.22
N ILE A 85 1.63 -2.69 -13.21
CA ILE A 85 1.47 -1.21 -13.06
C ILE A 85 2.49 -0.41 -13.86
N LYS A 86 3.66 -0.95 -14.16
CA LYS A 86 4.77 -0.26 -14.81
C LYS A 86 4.43 0.49 -16.11
N PRO A 87 3.61 -0.05 -17.04
CA PRO A 87 3.24 0.66 -18.28
C PRO A 87 2.42 1.94 -18.04
N HIS A 88 1.84 2.08 -16.88
CA HIS A 88 0.98 3.20 -16.50
C HIS A 88 1.71 4.31 -15.74
N LEU A 89 2.99 4.13 -15.44
CA LEU A 89 3.77 5.11 -14.70
C LEU A 89 4.01 6.39 -15.50
N ALA A 90 4.00 7.52 -14.81
CA ALA A 90 4.46 8.79 -15.36
C ALA A 90 5.98 8.72 -15.64
N PRO A 91 6.50 9.50 -16.60
CA PRO A 91 7.95 9.57 -16.89
C PRO A 91 8.80 9.97 -15.68
N ARG A 92 8.21 10.74 -14.76
CA ARG A 92 8.74 11.05 -13.43
C ARG A 92 7.84 10.41 -12.39
N ASN A 93 8.38 9.49 -11.61
CA ASN A 93 7.60 8.73 -10.64
C ASN A 93 8.43 8.40 -9.40
N SER A 94 7.76 7.91 -8.38
CA SER A 94 8.38 7.38 -7.17
C SER A 94 7.62 6.14 -6.70
N ILE A 95 8.34 5.20 -6.12
CA ILE A 95 7.79 3.96 -5.59
C ILE A 95 8.16 3.85 -4.12
N TYR A 96 7.18 3.58 -3.28
CA TYR A 96 7.31 3.25 -1.87
C TYR A 96 6.64 1.91 -1.62
N ILE A 97 7.41 0.92 -1.19
CA ILE A 97 6.89 -0.42 -0.87
C ILE A 97 7.16 -0.68 0.60
N PHE A 98 6.10 -0.73 1.41
CA PHE A 98 6.21 -1.20 2.78
C PHE A 98 6.61 -2.66 2.80
N ASN A 99 7.46 -3.04 3.76
CA ASN A 99 7.99 -4.39 3.81
C ASN A 99 8.42 -4.80 5.22
N SER A 100 8.60 -6.11 5.39
CA SER A 100 9.27 -6.69 6.55
C SER A 100 10.77 -6.91 6.28
N ASP A 101 11.53 -7.12 7.34
CA ASP A 101 12.93 -7.53 7.27
C ASP A 101 13.13 -8.83 6.47
N LYS A 102 12.22 -9.78 6.60
CA LYS A 102 12.27 -11.09 5.92
C LYS A 102 12.13 -10.98 4.39
N MET A 103 11.22 -10.12 3.92
CA MET A 103 10.91 -10.01 2.49
C MET A 103 11.64 -8.85 1.79
N LEU A 104 12.59 -8.22 2.49
CA LEU A 104 13.36 -7.11 1.93
C LEU A 104 14.13 -7.51 0.67
N LEU A 105 14.89 -8.61 0.74
CA LEU A 105 15.75 -9.04 -0.37
C LEU A 105 14.95 -9.42 -1.60
N PRO A 106 13.96 -10.35 -1.55
CA PRO A 106 13.18 -10.71 -2.72
C PRO A 106 12.43 -9.51 -3.33
N THR A 107 11.93 -8.56 -2.51
CA THR A 107 11.29 -7.34 -3.04
C THR A 107 12.26 -6.44 -3.79
N VAL A 108 13.48 -6.25 -3.26
CA VAL A 108 14.51 -5.44 -3.94
C VAL A 108 14.97 -6.13 -5.23
N GLN A 109 15.09 -7.46 -5.24
CA GLN A 109 15.41 -8.23 -6.44
C GLN A 109 14.33 -8.08 -7.51
N ALA A 110 13.06 -8.25 -7.15
CA ALA A 110 11.92 -8.05 -8.05
C ALA A 110 11.87 -6.63 -8.64
N LEU A 111 12.07 -5.60 -7.82
CA LEU A 111 12.11 -4.21 -8.29
C LEU A 111 13.23 -3.99 -9.31
N LYS A 112 14.43 -4.52 -9.06
CA LYS A 112 15.57 -4.42 -9.98
C LYS A 112 15.35 -5.22 -11.25
N ALA A 113 14.85 -6.46 -11.13
CA ALA A 113 14.59 -7.34 -12.28
C ALA A 113 13.56 -6.74 -13.23
N SER A 114 12.52 -6.06 -12.69
CA SER A 114 11.54 -5.33 -13.49
C SER A 114 12.05 -4.02 -14.10
N GLY A 115 13.33 -3.66 -13.88
CA GLY A 115 13.97 -2.45 -14.39
C GLY A 115 13.78 -1.21 -13.53
N GLY A 116 13.28 -1.36 -12.31
CA GLY A 116 13.19 -0.31 -11.31
C GLY A 116 14.53 -0.06 -10.61
N LYS A 117 14.69 1.13 -10.09
CA LYS A 117 15.84 1.52 -9.27
C LYS A 117 15.50 1.44 -7.80
N PHE A 118 16.19 0.59 -7.05
CA PHE A 118 16.24 0.70 -5.59
C PHE A 118 17.17 1.87 -5.23
N ALA A 119 16.65 2.89 -4.60
CA ALA A 119 17.39 4.10 -4.27
C ALA A 119 17.80 4.15 -2.80
N GLN A 120 16.87 3.87 -1.89
CA GLN A 120 17.11 3.99 -0.45
C GLN A 120 16.14 3.14 0.35
N LEU A 121 16.58 2.66 1.50
CA LEU A 121 15.74 2.08 2.53
C LEU A 121 15.33 3.18 3.51
N LEU A 122 14.01 3.32 3.73
CA LEU A 122 13.45 4.17 4.78
C LEU A 122 12.93 3.28 5.90
N ILE A 123 12.94 3.79 7.12
CA ILE A 123 12.49 3.08 8.32
C ILE A 123 11.34 3.84 8.95
N TRP A 124 10.17 3.19 9.02
CA TRP A 124 9.12 3.67 9.89
C TRP A 124 9.37 3.15 11.30
N ALA A 125 9.89 4.02 12.17
CA ALA A 125 10.06 3.73 13.58
C ALA A 125 8.75 4.00 14.34
N LYS A 126 8.24 2.97 15.02
CA LYS A 126 7.04 3.03 15.85
C LYS A 126 7.39 3.54 17.25
N THR A 127 6.46 4.21 17.91
CA THR A 127 6.67 4.70 19.28
C THR A 127 6.66 3.59 20.32
N GLN A 128 6.11 2.41 19.96
CA GLN A 128 6.06 1.23 20.83
C GLN A 128 6.41 -0.01 20.04
N ALA A 129 7.15 -0.93 20.65
CA ALA A 129 7.44 -2.23 20.07
C ALA A 129 6.17 -3.11 20.01
N VAL A 130 6.17 -4.04 19.07
CA VAL A 130 5.12 -5.06 18.98
C VAL A 130 5.50 -6.19 19.93
N VAL A 131 4.63 -6.48 20.91
CA VAL A 131 4.83 -7.58 21.84
C VAL A 131 4.87 -8.92 21.08
N GLY A 132 5.87 -9.74 21.36
CA GLY A 132 6.10 -11.02 20.70
C GLY A 132 7.11 -11.88 21.47
N ARG A 133 7.54 -12.99 20.84
CA ARG A 133 8.51 -13.95 21.40
C ARG A 133 9.87 -13.91 20.69
N LEU A 134 10.15 -12.85 19.93
CA LEU A 134 11.44 -12.64 19.29
C LEU A 134 12.44 -12.08 20.31
N ASP A 135 13.72 -12.37 20.13
CA ASP A 135 14.80 -11.83 20.95
C ASP A 135 14.80 -10.29 20.91
N TYR A 136 14.58 -9.71 19.73
CA TYR A 136 14.34 -8.29 19.56
C TYR A 136 12.91 -8.02 19.16
N LEU A 137 12.20 -7.23 19.96
CA LEU A 137 10.80 -6.88 19.67
C LEU A 137 10.73 -5.91 18.48
N PRO A 138 9.97 -6.21 17.43
CA PRO A 138 9.92 -5.37 16.25
C PRO A 138 9.25 -4.02 16.54
N GLN A 139 10.04 -2.95 16.40
CA GLN A 139 9.62 -1.57 16.65
C GLN A 139 9.63 -0.73 15.35
N HIS A 140 9.87 -1.36 14.22
CA HIS A 140 9.91 -0.66 12.93
C HIS A 140 9.27 -1.50 11.82
N GLU A 141 9.05 -0.86 10.70
CA GLU A 141 8.79 -1.46 9.39
C GLU A 141 9.70 -0.79 8.37
N LEU A 142 10.06 -1.53 7.34
CA LEU A 142 10.90 -1.07 6.26
C LEU A 142 10.05 -0.46 5.15
N ILE A 143 10.59 0.54 4.44
CA ILE A 143 9.97 1.10 3.25
C ILE A 143 11.04 1.18 2.16
N ILE A 144 10.88 0.38 1.13
CA ILE A 144 11.74 0.42 -0.06
C ILE A 144 11.35 1.66 -0.86
N TYR A 145 12.31 2.56 -1.09
CA TYR A 145 12.14 3.73 -1.94
C TYR A 145 12.91 3.57 -3.24
N GLY A 146 12.24 3.86 -4.35
CA GLY A 146 12.81 3.76 -5.68
C GLY A 146 11.94 4.43 -6.74
N TRP A 147 12.24 4.15 -8.03
CA TRP A 147 11.50 4.66 -9.19
C TRP A 147 11.84 3.90 -10.46
N TYR A 148 11.05 4.12 -11.52
CA TYR A 148 11.40 3.75 -12.88
C TYR A 148 11.76 5.01 -13.70
N GLY A 149 12.83 4.93 -14.51
CA GLY A 149 13.27 6.07 -15.31
C GLY A 149 13.77 7.26 -14.46
N ARG A 150 12.98 8.30 -14.31
CA ARG A 150 13.32 9.51 -13.55
C ARG A 150 12.47 9.61 -12.29
N HIS A 151 13.06 10.03 -11.19
CA HIS A 151 12.32 10.29 -9.95
C HIS A 151 11.83 11.74 -9.86
N ILE A 152 10.86 11.94 -8.97
CA ILE A 152 10.43 13.25 -8.51
C ILE A 152 10.49 13.27 -6.97
N PHE A 153 11.07 14.35 -6.42
CA PHE A 153 11.15 14.56 -4.99
C PHE A 153 11.10 16.06 -4.70
N HIS A 154 10.00 16.51 -4.08
CA HIS A 154 9.73 17.94 -3.89
C HIS A 154 10.42 18.51 -2.63
N LYS A 155 10.59 17.67 -1.61
CA LYS A 155 11.16 18.10 -0.32
C LYS A 155 12.61 17.63 -0.23
N SER A 156 13.56 18.54 -0.38
CA SER A 156 14.97 18.22 -0.19
C SER A 156 15.29 17.87 1.27
N LYS A 157 16.18 16.89 1.47
CA LYS A 157 16.75 16.53 2.77
C LYS A 157 15.74 16.02 3.81
N ASP A 158 14.71 15.27 3.39
CA ASP A 158 13.86 14.56 4.36
C ASP A 158 14.64 13.41 5.03
N LYS A 159 14.17 12.98 6.21
CA LYS A 159 14.86 11.97 7.02
C LYS A 159 14.49 10.56 6.54
N SER A 160 15.46 9.65 6.59
CA SER A 160 15.23 8.22 6.28
C SER A 160 14.58 7.46 7.45
N ILE A 161 14.61 8.00 8.67
CA ILE A 161 13.89 7.46 9.82
C ILE A 161 12.66 8.31 10.06
N LEU A 162 11.49 7.67 9.92
CA LEU A 162 10.18 8.29 9.99
C LEU A 162 9.47 7.84 11.26
N VAL A 163 9.45 8.69 12.29
CA VAL A 163 8.85 8.35 13.58
C VAL A 163 7.37 8.68 13.57
N TYR A 164 6.52 7.65 13.63
CA TYR A 164 5.07 7.77 13.72
C TYR A 164 4.50 6.71 14.65
N PRO A 165 3.53 7.06 15.50
CA PRO A 165 2.86 6.08 16.32
C PRO A 165 2.11 5.08 15.45
N LYS A 166 2.09 3.82 15.88
CA LYS A 166 1.18 2.84 15.29
C LYS A 166 -0.26 3.28 15.58
N PRO A 167 -1.17 3.25 14.60
CA PRO A 167 -2.57 3.53 14.87
C PRO A 167 -3.11 2.63 15.99
N ASN A 168 -3.91 3.21 16.89
CA ASN A 168 -4.57 2.45 17.95
C ASN A 168 -5.33 1.28 17.34
N ARG A 169 -5.50 0.18 18.12
CA ARG A 169 -6.20 -1.03 17.68
C ARG A 169 -7.53 -0.66 17.03
N SER A 170 -7.59 -0.76 15.72
CA SER A 170 -8.83 -0.61 14.97
C SER A 170 -9.48 -1.98 14.85
N LYS A 171 -10.78 -2.07 15.16
CA LYS A 171 -11.60 -3.24 14.82
C LYS A 171 -11.70 -3.45 13.31
N GLN A 172 -11.37 -2.42 12.53
CA GLN A 172 -11.56 -2.37 11.07
C GLN A 172 -10.43 -3.02 10.26
N HIS A 173 -9.17 -2.96 10.74
CA HIS A 173 -8.04 -3.60 10.04
C HIS A 173 -6.84 -3.79 10.99
N PRO A 174 -6.22 -5.00 11.03
CA PRO A 174 -5.15 -5.32 11.97
C PRO A 174 -3.82 -4.63 11.70
N THR A 175 -3.57 -4.18 10.46
CA THR A 175 -2.28 -3.66 9.98
C THR A 175 -2.36 -2.25 9.38
N MET A 176 -3.33 -1.44 9.80
CA MET A 176 -3.54 -0.09 9.27
C MET A 176 -2.29 0.79 9.43
N LYS A 177 -1.88 1.46 8.34
CA LYS A 177 -0.77 2.41 8.33
C LYS A 177 -1.22 3.79 8.84
N PRO A 178 -0.34 4.56 9.51
CA PRO A 178 -0.65 5.93 9.94
C PRO A 178 -0.86 6.85 8.74
N VAL A 179 -2.03 7.49 8.65
CA VAL A 179 -2.34 8.43 7.56
C VAL A 179 -1.30 9.56 7.47
N GLY A 180 -0.81 10.05 8.61
CA GLY A 180 0.23 11.09 8.65
C GLY A 180 1.56 10.68 8.00
N LEU A 181 1.97 9.42 8.16
CA LEU A 181 3.14 8.86 7.48
C LEU A 181 2.92 8.82 5.96
N LEU A 182 1.77 8.28 5.52
CA LEU A 182 1.45 8.18 4.09
C LEU A 182 1.37 9.56 3.43
N ARG A 183 0.74 10.54 4.10
CA ARG A 183 0.72 11.93 3.65
C ARG A 183 2.12 12.50 3.41
N ARG A 184 3.06 12.23 4.33
CA ARG A 184 4.44 12.71 4.20
C ARG A 184 5.10 12.16 2.93
N LEU A 185 4.97 10.85 2.68
CA LEU A 185 5.53 10.20 1.49
C LEU A 185 4.89 10.74 0.20
N ILE A 186 3.56 10.90 0.19
CA ILE A 186 2.80 11.47 -0.93
C ILE A 186 3.27 12.90 -1.24
N LEU A 187 3.36 13.76 -0.23
CA LEU A 187 3.79 15.15 -0.38
C LEU A 187 5.24 15.28 -0.86
N ASN A 188 6.10 14.33 -0.49
CA ASN A 188 7.50 14.32 -0.93
C ASN A 188 7.64 14.04 -2.44
N SER A 189 6.70 13.30 -3.04
CA SER A 189 6.87 12.75 -4.39
C SER A 189 5.71 13.03 -5.34
N SER A 190 4.79 13.91 -4.97
CA SER A 190 3.69 14.32 -5.86
C SER A 190 3.24 15.75 -5.64
N SER A 191 2.71 16.36 -6.71
CA SER A 191 2.00 17.63 -6.70
C SER A 191 0.49 17.44 -6.52
N VAL A 192 -0.24 18.54 -6.29
CA VAL A 192 -1.71 18.55 -6.24
C VAL A 192 -2.29 17.95 -7.52
N SER A 193 -3.34 17.18 -7.42
CA SER A 193 -4.05 16.47 -8.50
C SER A 193 -3.26 15.35 -9.18
N GLU A 194 -1.99 15.12 -8.82
CA GLU A 194 -1.23 13.96 -9.32
C GLU A 194 -1.75 12.65 -8.73
N VAL A 195 -1.51 11.56 -9.45
CA VAL A 195 -2.07 10.25 -9.17
C VAL A 195 -1.14 9.44 -8.30
N VAL A 196 -1.69 8.92 -7.22
CA VAL A 196 -1.10 7.90 -6.34
C VAL A 196 -1.82 6.57 -6.58
N TYR A 197 -1.06 5.51 -6.80
CA TYR A 197 -1.58 4.16 -6.95
C TYR A 197 -1.28 3.32 -5.71
N ASP A 198 -2.29 2.59 -5.23
CA ASP A 198 -2.15 1.59 -4.18
C ASP A 198 -2.90 0.32 -4.58
N GLY A 199 -2.14 -0.72 -4.96
CA GLY A 199 -2.69 -2.03 -5.37
C GLY A 199 -3.13 -2.92 -4.19
N PHE A 200 -2.87 -2.51 -2.94
CA PHE A 200 -3.13 -3.28 -1.73
C PHE A 200 -3.70 -2.37 -0.64
N VAL A 201 -4.74 -1.60 -1.00
CA VAL A 201 -5.19 -0.46 -0.19
C VAL A 201 -5.75 -0.84 1.18
N GLY A 202 -6.13 -2.09 1.38
CA GLY A 202 -6.64 -2.61 2.65
C GLY A 202 -7.83 -1.78 3.15
N SER A 203 -7.65 -1.16 4.30
CA SER A 203 -8.70 -0.30 4.89
C SER A 203 -8.75 1.13 4.34
N GLY A 204 -7.94 1.49 3.31
CA GLY A 204 -8.02 2.78 2.62
C GLY A 204 -7.19 3.91 3.22
N SER A 205 -6.15 3.62 4.00
CA SER A 205 -5.34 4.69 4.60
C SER A 205 -4.64 5.57 3.55
N THR A 206 -4.18 4.98 2.45
CA THR A 206 -3.58 5.70 1.32
C THR A 206 -4.61 6.60 0.63
N LEU A 207 -5.83 6.12 0.39
CA LEU A 207 -6.89 6.91 -0.22
C LEU A 207 -7.26 8.10 0.66
N LEU A 208 -7.40 7.92 1.98
CA LEU A 208 -7.66 9.02 2.91
C LEU A 208 -6.50 10.03 2.98
N ALA A 209 -5.25 9.56 2.86
CA ALA A 209 -4.09 10.44 2.77
C ALA A 209 -4.10 11.28 1.48
N CYS A 210 -4.52 10.71 0.37
CA CYS A 210 -4.69 11.40 -0.91
C CYS A 210 -5.79 12.45 -0.84
N GLU A 211 -6.97 12.11 -0.27
CA GLU A 211 -8.06 13.07 -0.04
C GLU A 211 -7.57 14.29 0.74
N GLN A 212 -6.89 14.06 1.88
CA GLN A 212 -6.38 15.13 2.75
C GLN A 212 -5.27 15.97 2.13
N THR A 213 -4.67 15.53 1.03
CA THR A 213 -3.56 16.21 0.36
C THR A 213 -3.93 16.70 -1.04
N ASN A 214 -5.17 16.57 -1.45
CA ASN A 214 -5.66 16.92 -2.80
C ASN A 214 -4.89 16.17 -3.91
N ARG A 215 -4.55 14.88 -3.65
CA ARG A 215 -4.04 13.96 -4.67
C ARG A 215 -5.14 12.99 -5.05
N ARG A 216 -5.03 12.44 -6.26
CA ARG A 216 -5.97 11.42 -6.73
C ARG A 216 -5.44 10.04 -6.38
N CYS A 217 -6.28 9.17 -5.84
CA CYS A 217 -5.91 7.80 -5.53
C CYS A 217 -6.58 6.84 -6.52
N LEU A 218 -5.79 5.95 -7.11
CA LEU A 218 -6.26 4.78 -7.83
C LEU A 218 -5.93 3.56 -6.98
N ALA A 219 -6.93 2.93 -6.43
CA ALA A 219 -6.79 1.89 -5.42
C ALA A 219 -7.36 0.55 -5.88
N ILE A 220 -6.70 -0.54 -5.51
CA ILE A 220 -7.20 -1.90 -5.68
C ILE A 220 -7.21 -2.59 -4.31
N GLU A 221 -8.23 -3.40 -4.06
CA GLU A 221 -8.35 -4.26 -2.90
C GLU A 221 -9.01 -5.58 -3.32
N LEU A 222 -8.42 -6.68 -2.90
CA LEU A 222 -8.88 -8.01 -3.26
C LEU A 222 -10.14 -8.41 -2.48
N ASP A 223 -10.23 -8.01 -1.20
CA ASP A 223 -11.33 -8.38 -0.31
C ASP A 223 -12.50 -7.39 -0.43
N PRO A 224 -13.70 -7.84 -0.88
CA PRO A 224 -14.89 -6.99 -0.99
C PRO A 224 -15.30 -6.30 0.32
N GLU A 225 -15.02 -6.90 1.49
CA GLU A 225 -15.35 -6.32 2.80
C GLU A 225 -14.41 -5.14 3.12
N TYR A 226 -13.12 -5.27 2.77
CA TYR A 226 -12.20 -4.14 2.89
C TYR A 226 -12.52 -3.04 1.88
N CYS A 227 -12.93 -3.37 0.66
CA CYS A 227 -13.44 -2.37 -0.28
C CYS A 227 -14.61 -1.57 0.33
N GLN A 228 -15.57 -2.25 0.96
CA GLN A 228 -16.70 -1.58 1.62
C GLN A 228 -16.23 -0.71 2.81
N THR A 229 -15.19 -1.16 3.51
CA THR A 229 -14.56 -0.37 4.59
C THR A 229 -13.94 0.92 4.05
N VAL A 230 -13.24 0.86 2.90
CA VAL A 230 -12.66 2.04 2.23
C VAL A 230 -13.76 3.04 1.89
N ILE A 231 -14.83 2.58 1.22
CA ILE A 231 -15.98 3.41 0.86
C ILE A 231 -16.56 4.09 2.10
N SER A 232 -16.90 3.32 3.13
CA SER A 232 -17.51 3.84 4.35
C SER A 232 -16.61 4.86 5.08
N ARG A 233 -15.30 4.67 5.07
CA ARG A 233 -14.35 5.60 5.67
C ARG A 233 -14.25 6.90 4.89
N TRP A 234 -14.23 6.82 3.56
CA TRP A 234 -14.17 7.99 2.70
C TRP A 234 -15.47 8.78 2.77
N GLU A 235 -16.64 8.14 2.68
CA GLU A 235 -17.95 8.78 2.83
C GLU A 235 -18.08 9.51 4.16
N ARG A 236 -17.61 8.87 5.25
CA ARG A 236 -17.63 9.50 6.59
C ARG A 236 -16.69 10.70 6.68
N LEU A 237 -15.56 10.68 5.99
CA LEU A 237 -14.61 11.78 6.00
C LEU A 237 -15.11 12.98 5.20
N THR A 238 -15.73 12.72 4.05
CA THR A 238 -16.09 13.77 3.07
C THR A 238 -17.55 14.20 3.10
N GLY A 239 -18.42 13.35 3.66
CA GLY A 239 -19.89 13.54 3.57
C GLY A 239 -20.48 13.23 2.18
N GLN A 240 -19.65 12.84 1.20
CA GLN A 240 -20.06 12.49 -0.15
C GLN A 240 -20.47 11.02 -0.24
N LYS A 241 -21.06 10.61 -1.36
CA LYS A 241 -21.41 9.22 -1.67
C LYS A 241 -20.50 8.68 -2.78
N ALA A 242 -20.10 7.42 -2.62
CA ALA A 242 -19.39 6.69 -3.67
C ALA A 242 -20.37 6.21 -4.74
N GLU A 243 -19.94 6.24 -6.00
CA GLU A 243 -20.74 5.85 -7.17
C GLU A 243 -20.10 4.67 -7.88
N ILE A 244 -20.91 3.68 -8.29
CA ILE A 244 -20.42 2.58 -9.10
C ILE A 244 -20.16 3.07 -10.53
N LEU A 245 -18.99 2.74 -11.07
CA LEU A 245 -18.69 2.98 -12.48
C LEU A 245 -19.20 1.83 -13.33
N PRO A 246 -19.70 2.12 -14.55
CA PRO A 246 -20.21 1.10 -15.46
C PRO A 246 -19.14 0.14 -15.98
#